data_45b49f6abb70a853398e91f5cf89b807
#
_entry.id   45b49f6abb70a853398e91f5cf89b807
#
_cell.length_a   1.000
_cell.length_b   1.000
_cell.length_c   1.000
_cell.angle_alpha   90.00
_cell.angle_beta   90.00
_cell.angle_gamma   90.00
#
_symmetry.space_group_name_H-M   'P 1'
#
loop_
_entity.id
_entity.type
_entity.pdbx_description
1 polymer ?
#
loop_
_entity_poly.entity_id
_entity_poly.type
_entity_poly.pdbx_seq_one_letter_code
_entity_poly.pdbx_strand_id
1 'polypeptide(L)'
;LSRHDLKNIALGAPVPYGFRNLIKEYCTLADDYRKQTREVIKRIGPAMEPRYRLSLEIIFSLYQMVFERIDVEKGNFTSFELNPAPEETKERVWETILNFSV
;
A
#
# COMPACT_ATOMS: atom_id res chain seq x y z
N LEU A 1 -5.76 -17.05 -14.09
CA LEU A 1 -4.33 -16.83 -13.78
C LEU A 1 -3.83 -17.86 -12.78
N SER A 2 -2.71 -18.49 -13.11
CA SER A 2 -2.05 -19.45 -12.23
C SER A 2 -0.99 -18.74 -11.39
N ARG A 3 -0.50 -19.46 -10.35
CA ARG A 3 0.63 -18.96 -9.55
C ARG A 3 1.86 -18.72 -10.42
N HIS A 4 2.08 -19.56 -11.42
CA HIS A 4 3.17 -19.46 -12.36
C HIS A 4 3.06 -18.16 -13.19
N ASP A 5 1.87 -17.82 -13.66
CA ASP A 5 1.62 -16.59 -14.39
C ASP A 5 1.90 -15.36 -13.54
N LEU A 6 1.47 -15.37 -12.26
CA LEU A 6 1.72 -14.28 -11.33
C LEU A 6 3.23 -14.10 -11.07
N LYS A 7 3.94 -15.22 -10.92
CA LYS A 7 5.39 -15.18 -10.74
C LYS A 7 6.09 -14.58 -11.95
N ASN A 8 5.67 -14.96 -13.16
CA ASN A 8 6.25 -14.43 -14.38
C ASN A 8 6.00 -12.93 -14.53
N ILE A 9 4.80 -12.45 -14.19
CA ILE A 9 4.49 -11.02 -14.19
C ILE A 9 5.42 -10.27 -13.22
N ALA A 10 5.64 -10.81 -12.03
CA ALA A 10 6.54 -10.20 -11.06
C ALA A 10 7.99 -10.12 -11.56
N LEU A 11 8.37 -10.99 -12.49
CA LEU A 11 9.71 -11.03 -13.09
C LEU A 11 9.80 -10.26 -14.43
N GLY A 12 8.70 -9.62 -14.85
CA GLY A 12 8.72 -8.74 -16.02
C GLY A 12 8.00 -9.27 -17.26
N ALA A 13 7.27 -10.39 -17.17
CA ALA A 13 6.47 -10.89 -18.30
C ALA A 13 5.36 -9.90 -18.67
N PRO A 14 4.90 -9.89 -19.95
CA PRO A 14 3.80 -9.02 -20.37
C PRO A 14 2.56 -9.22 -19.50
N VAL A 15 1.87 -8.13 -19.20
CA VAL A 15 0.69 -8.14 -18.33
C VAL A 15 -0.58 -8.36 -19.17
N PRO A 16 -1.32 -9.46 -18.96
CA PRO A 16 -2.58 -9.68 -19.67
C PRO A 16 -3.63 -8.64 -19.30
N TYR A 17 -4.50 -8.30 -20.23
CA TYR A 17 -5.59 -7.36 -20.00
C TYR A 17 -6.51 -7.80 -18.86
N GLY A 18 -6.83 -9.11 -18.80
CA GLY A 18 -7.67 -9.65 -17.73
C GLY A 18 -7.04 -9.48 -16.34
N PHE A 19 -5.71 -9.56 -16.26
CA PHE A 19 -5.00 -9.32 -15.00
C PHE A 19 -5.13 -7.85 -14.58
N ARG A 20 -5.01 -6.92 -15.50
CA ARG A 20 -5.18 -5.49 -15.21
C ARG A 20 -6.58 -5.18 -14.68
N ASN A 21 -7.60 -5.78 -15.28
CA ASN A 21 -8.97 -5.61 -14.79
C ASN A 21 -9.16 -6.18 -13.38
N LEU A 22 -8.57 -7.35 -13.13
CA LEU A 22 -8.62 -7.97 -11.80
C LEU A 22 -7.94 -7.06 -10.76
N ILE A 23 -6.76 -6.52 -11.06
CA ILE A 23 -6.05 -5.61 -10.16
C ILE A 23 -6.87 -4.33 -9.94
N LYS A 24 -7.53 -3.81 -10.96
CA LYS A 24 -8.39 -2.64 -10.83
C LYS A 24 -9.52 -2.88 -9.84
N GLU A 25 -10.17 -4.04 -9.91
CA GLU A 25 -11.22 -4.42 -8.98
C GLU A 25 -10.68 -4.54 -7.55
N TYR A 26 -9.54 -5.20 -7.37
CA TYR A 26 -8.90 -5.31 -6.07
C TYR A 26 -8.49 -3.96 -5.51
N CYS A 27 -7.97 -3.07 -6.35
CA CYS A 27 -7.59 -1.73 -5.92
C CYS A 27 -8.80 -0.91 -5.44
N THR A 28 -9.93 -1.03 -6.12
CA THR A 28 -11.17 -0.39 -5.70
C THR A 28 -11.62 -0.90 -4.34
N LEU A 29 -11.63 -2.22 -4.16
CA LEU A 29 -12.01 -2.84 -2.90
C LEU A 29 -11.02 -2.47 -1.77
N ALA A 30 -9.73 -2.51 -2.06
CA ALA A 30 -8.69 -2.15 -1.09
C ALA A 30 -8.79 -0.68 -0.68
N ASP A 31 -9.14 0.21 -1.61
CA ASP A 31 -9.32 1.62 -1.31
C ASP A 31 -10.49 1.84 -0.33
N ASP A 32 -11.59 1.10 -0.51
CA ASP A 32 -12.72 1.16 0.42
C ASP A 32 -12.32 0.66 1.81
N TYR A 33 -11.59 -0.46 1.90
CA TYR A 33 -11.09 -0.95 3.19
C TYR A 33 -10.11 0.02 3.82
N ARG A 34 -9.26 0.65 3.03
CA ARG A 34 -8.32 1.67 3.52
C ARG A 34 -9.06 2.84 4.16
N LYS A 35 -10.11 3.32 3.51
CA LYS A 35 -10.94 4.41 4.04
C LYS A 35 -11.62 4.00 5.35
N GLN A 36 -12.18 2.79 5.41
CA GLN A 36 -12.80 2.27 6.62
C GLN A 36 -11.78 2.14 7.77
N THR A 37 -10.59 1.63 7.48
CA THR A 37 -9.50 1.52 8.46
C THR A 37 -9.12 2.89 8.99
N ARG A 38 -9.01 3.88 8.12
CA ARG A 38 -8.68 5.26 8.51
C ARG A 38 -9.74 5.83 9.46
N GLU A 39 -11.01 5.59 9.19
CA GLU A 39 -12.11 6.03 10.05
C GLU A 39 -12.05 5.34 11.43
N VAL A 40 -11.74 4.05 11.47
CA VAL A 40 -11.58 3.32 12.73
C VAL A 40 -10.42 3.91 13.53
N ILE A 41 -9.27 4.16 12.92
CA ILE A 41 -8.11 4.75 13.58
C ILE A 41 -8.44 6.14 14.14
N LYS A 42 -9.16 6.97 13.40
CA LYS A 42 -9.61 8.28 13.89
C LYS A 42 -10.50 8.16 15.11
N ARG A 43 -11.39 7.16 15.12
CA ARG A 43 -12.36 6.98 16.19
C ARG A 43 -11.72 6.46 17.48
N ILE A 44 -10.84 5.47 17.38
CA ILE A 44 -10.20 4.84 18.56
C ILE A 44 -8.88 5.49 18.96
N GLY A 45 -8.24 6.24 18.04
CA GLY A 45 -6.94 6.85 18.27
C GLY A 45 -6.84 7.67 19.55
N PRO A 46 -7.83 8.56 19.85
CA PRO A 46 -7.77 9.37 21.08
C PRO A 46 -7.78 8.56 22.37
N ALA A 47 -8.28 7.32 22.34
CA ALA A 47 -8.29 6.43 23.50
C ALA A 47 -7.03 5.58 23.62
N MET A 48 -6.13 5.62 22.63
CA MET A 48 -4.90 4.83 22.60
C MET A 48 -3.73 5.63 23.19
N GLU A 49 -2.77 4.92 23.77
CA GLU A 49 -1.50 5.54 24.12
C GLU A 49 -0.81 6.09 22.87
N PRO A 50 -0.21 7.30 22.92
CA PRO A 50 0.40 7.92 21.75
C PRO A 50 1.39 7.04 20.99
N ARG A 51 2.21 6.25 21.72
CA ARG A 51 3.19 5.36 21.08
C ARG A 51 2.54 4.28 20.22
N TYR A 52 1.40 3.74 20.64
CA TYR A 52 0.68 2.73 19.86
C TYR A 52 -0.01 3.37 18.67
N ARG A 53 -0.57 4.56 18.85
CA ARG A 53 -1.19 5.30 17.75
C ARG A 53 -0.16 5.66 16.70
N LEU A 54 1.03 6.11 17.10
CA LEU A 54 2.10 6.39 16.16
C LEU A 54 2.53 5.14 15.38
N SER A 55 2.64 3.99 16.07
CA SER A 55 2.98 2.72 15.41
C SER A 55 1.95 2.34 14.33
N LEU A 56 0.65 2.50 14.63
CA LEU A 56 -0.41 2.26 13.65
C LEU A 56 -0.32 3.21 12.47
N GLU A 57 -0.05 4.49 12.71
CA GLU A 57 0.11 5.47 11.63
C GLU A 57 1.30 5.13 10.72
N ILE A 58 2.41 4.69 11.29
CA ILE A 58 3.58 4.27 10.52
C ILE A 58 3.24 3.06 9.67
N ILE A 59 2.64 2.02 10.25
CA ILE A 59 2.27 0.80 9.53
C ILE A 59 1.30 1.13 8.40
N PHE A 60 0.27 1.91 8.68
CA PHE A 60 -0.71 2.33 7.67
C PHE A 60 -0.05 3.08 6.53
N SER A 61 0.85 4.01 6.85
CA SER A 61 1.55 4.82 5.86
C SER A 61 2.46 3.98 4.96
N LEU A 62 3.13 2.95 5.52
CA LEU A 62 3.98 2.06 4.74
C LEU A 62 3.16 1.18 3.78
N TYR A 63 2.02 0.66 4.21
CA TYR A 63 1.12 -0.07 3.32
C TYR A 63 0.58 0.83 2.22
N GLN A 64 0.22 2.06 2.56
CA GLN A 64 -0.28 3.01 1.57
C GLN A 64 0.79 3.34 0.53
N MET A 65 2.05 3.43 0.93
CA MET A 65 3.17 3.68 0.01
C MET A 65 3.30 2.59 -1.05
N VAL A 66 3.18 1.33 -0.65
CA VAL A 66 3.19 0.21 -1.61
C VAL A 66 1.97 0.30 -2.54
N PHE A 67 0.80 0.60 -1.99
CA PHE A 67 -0.43 0.73 -2.76
C PHE A 67 -0.33 1.87 -3.80
N GLU A 68 0.30 2.98 -3.44
CA GLU A 68 0.51 4.13 -4.34
C GLU A 68 1.38 3.78 -5.54
N ARG A 69 2.21 2.74 -5.45
CA ARG A 69 3.08 2.31 -6.54
C ARG A 69 2.36 1.47 -7.58
N ILE A 70 1.11 1.08 -7.35
CA ILE A 70 0.35 0.27 -8.29
C ILE A 70 -0.24 1.17 -9.37
N ASP A 71 0.25 1.02 -10.61
CA ASP A 71 -0.31 1.67 -11.78
C ASP A 71 -1.09 0.61 -12.57
N VAL A 72 -2.42 0.66 -12.45
CA VAL A 72 -3.30 -0.35 -13.03
C VAL A 72 -3.27 -0.34 -14.55
N GLU A 73 -3.09 0.83 -15.16
CA GLU A 73 -3.21 0.97 -16.61
C GLU A 73 -1.89 0.81 -17.35
N LYS A 74 -0.79 1.28 -16.77
CA LYS A 74 0.52 1.31 -17.42
C LYS A 74 1.59 0.49 -16.72
N GLY A 75 1.35 0.09 -15.47
CA GLY A 75 2.32 -0.64 -14.69
C GLY A 75 2.58 -2.05 -15.19
N ASN A 76 3.74 -2.57 -14.91
CA ASN A 76 4.15 -3.94 -15.25
C ASN A 76 4.07 -4.90 -14.06
N PHE A 77 3.76 -4.40 -12.88
CA PHE A 77 3.59 -5.15 -11.63
C PHE A 77 4.79 -6.03 -11.28
N THR A 78 6.00 -5.58 -11.63
CA THR A 78 7.22 -6.27 -11.23
C THR A 78 7.52 -6.04 -9.75
N SER A 79 8.27 -6.96 -9.15
CA SER A 79 8.70 -6.78 -7.76
C SER A 79 9.48 -5.48 -7.56
N PHE A 80 10.31 -5.12 -8.52
CA PHE A 80 11.07 -3.87 -8.49
C PHE A 80 10.15 -2.64 -8.50
N GLU A 81 9.11 -2.67 -9.36
CA GLU A 81 8.14 -1.56 -9.49
C GLU A 81 7.32 -1.37 -8.21
N LEU A 82 6.88 -2.47 -7.60
CA LEU A 82 5.97 -2.42 -6.45
C LEU A 82 6.67 -2.21 -5.11
N ASN A 83 7.93 -2.61 -5.00
CA ASN A 83 8.66 -2.50 -3.75
C ASN A 83 9.41 -1.15 -3.66
N PRO A 84 9.15 -0.35 -2.62
CA PRO A 84 9.86 0.91 -2.45
C PRO A 84 11.33 0.67 -2.10
N ALA A 85 12.18 1.63 -2.48
CA ALA A 85 13.58 1.62 -2.08
C ALA A 85 13.72 1.85 -0.56
N PRO A 86 14.78 1.34 0.09
CA PRO A 86 14.97 1.56 1.53
C PRO A 86 14.94 3.04 1.93
N GLU A 87 15.48 3.93 1.11
CA GLU A 87 15.49 5.37 1.36
C GLU A 87 14.08 5.96 1.35
N GLU A 88 13.22 5.50 0.43
CA GLU A 88 11.82 5.93 0.37
C GLU A 88 11.07 5.51 1.62
N THR A 89 11.29 4.27 2.08
CA THR A 89 10.69 3.76 3.31
C THR A 89 11.11 4.59 4.50
N LYS A 90 12.39 4.90 4.61
CA LYS A 90 12.94 5.70 5.70
C LYS A 90 12.35 7.10 5.73
N GLU A 91 12.25 7.76 4.58
CA GLU A 91 11.63 9.08 4.46
C GLU A 91 10.18 9.04 4.87
N ARG A 92 9.44 8.02 4.44
CA ARG A 92 8.03 7.90 4.78
C ARG A 92 7.82 7.76 6.28
N VAL A 93 8.65 6.96 6.95
CA VAL A 93 8.60 6.82 8.41
C VAL A 93 8.88 8.15 9.08
N TRP A 94 9.91 8.89 8.65
CA TRP A 94 10.24 10.21 9.18
C TRP A 94 9.10 11.20 9.01
N GLU A 95 8.51 11.27 7.81
CA GLU A 95 7.37 12.14 7.55
C GLU A 95 6.20 11.83 8.47
N THR A 96 5.92 10.55 8.68
CA THR A 96 4.84 10.13 9.56
C THR A 96 5.11 10.56 11.00
N ILE A 97 6.34 10.40 11.47
CA ILE A 97 6.73 10.85 12.82
C ILE A 97 6.61 12.35 12.97
N LEU A 98 7.11 13.12 11.99
CA LEU A 98 7.10 14.58 12.04
C LEU A 98 5.69 15.15 11.98
N ASN A 99 4.77 14.49 11.28
CA ASN A 99 3.38 14.92 11.15
C ASN A 99 2.47 14.36 12.23
N PHE A 100 2.99 13.50 13.11
CA PHE A 100 2.20 12.91 14.18
C PHE A 100 1.84 13.96 15.24
N SER A 101 0.55 14.03 15.55
CA SER A 101 0.01 14.94 16.56
C SER A 101 -0.61 14.11 17.70
N VAL A 102 -0.19 14.40 18.91
CA VAL A 102 -0.70 13.73 20.10
C VAL A 102 -2.05 14.34 20.53
#